data_e7f4ef1b756ada35d2fedaf7d7edd211
#
_entry.id   e7f4ef1b756ada35d2fedaf7d7edd211
#
_cell.length_a   1.000
_cell.length_b   1.000
_cell.length_c   1.000
_cell.angle_alpha   90.00
_cell.angle_beta   90.00
_cell.angle_gamma   90.00
#
_symmetry.space_group_name_H-M   'P 1'
#
loop_
_entity.id
_entity.type
_entity.pdbx_description
1 polymer ?
#
loop_
_entity_poly.entity_id
_entity_poly.type
_entity_poly.pdbx_seq_one_letter_code
_entity_poly.pdbx_strand_id
1 'polypeptide(L)'
;MKLNIALLAGDGIGPEVIAQAVKVVDVIAKKYNHDITWTSALTGACAIDACGEPYPDSTHEVCMAADAVLFGAIGHPKYDNDPKATVRPEQGLLKMRKKLGLFANVRPTFTFPSLIDNSPLKRERIEGTDLIILRELTGGIYFGEKGRKDNGDTAFDTCTYTRAEVQRLAKMGFEIAMTRGKKLCCVDKANVMETSRLWRETVQDMEKDYPEVTVSYEFVDAVAMRLVQWPNSYDVLITENLFGDILTDEASVISGSMGLMPSASKGVHTSLYEPIHGSYPQATGLDIANPLATVLSAAMMFEDAFGLQTEADDIRAAVNKSLAEGIITEDLAGKNKAYKTSEVGDWLAKNI
;
A
#
# COMPACT_ATOMS: atom_id res chain seq x y z
N MET A 1 8.15 23.63 -8.11
CA MET A 1 9.17 22.96 -7.25
C MET A 1 10.01 22.02 -8.10
N LYS A 2 11.21 21.63 -7.61
CA LYS A 2 11.95 20.49 -8.19
C LYS A 2 11.59 19.24 -7.39
N LEU A 3 11.24 18.17 -8.07
CA LEU A 3 10.78 16.91 -7.46
C LEU A 3 11.62 15.78 -8.07
N ASN A 4 12.45 15.13 -7.26
CA ASN A 4 13.29 14.02 -7.69
C ASN A 4 12.62 12.70 -7.27
N ILE A 5 12.16 11.90 -8.23
CA ILE A 5 11.39 10.69 -7.96
C ILE A 5 12.15 9.47 -8.50
N ALA A 6 12.41 8.51 -7.62
CA ALA A 6 12.89 7.20 -8.04
C ALA A 6 11.72 6.38 -8.61
N LEU A 7 11.90 5.80 -9.79
CA LEU A 7 10.89 5.04 -10.49
C LEU A 7 11.29 3.57 -10.53
N LEU A 8 10.58 2.74 -9.79
CA LEU A 8 10.79 1.31 -9.71
C LEU A 8 9.58 0.59 -10.34
N ALA A 9 9.63 0.37 -11.66
CA ALA A 9 8.52 -0.28 -12.35
C ALA A 9 8.28 -1.73 -11.88
N GLY A 10 9.35 -2.47 -11.57
CA GLY A 10 9.29 -3.84 -11.06
C GLY A 10 8.86 -4.86 -12.11
N ASP A 11 7.99 -5.78 -11.73
CA ASP A 11 7.63 -6.99 -12.45
C ASP A 11 6.19 -6.99 -12.96
N GLY A 12 5.87 -7.90 -13.87
CA GLY A 12 4.51 -8.18 -14.31
C GLY A 12 3.82 -6.97 -14.93
N ILE A 13 2.66 -6.58 -14.37
CA ILE A 13 1.90 -5.39 -14.81
C ILE A 13 2.53 -4.07 -14.30
N GLY A 14 3.52 -4.13 -13.41
CA GLY A 14 4.15 -2.95 -12.82
C GLY A 14 4.56 -1.89 -13.85
N PRO A 15 5.30 -2.25 -14.92
CA PRO A 15 5.67 -1.29 -15.98
C PRO A 15 4.47 -0.63 -16.66
N GLU A 16 3.37 -1.36 -16.87
CA GLU A 16 2.17 -0.86 -17.53
C GLU A 16 1.44 0.18 -16.66
N VAL A 17 1.20 -0.13 -15.40
CA VAL A 17 0.48 0.77 -14.48
C VAL A 17 1.31 1.99 -14.09
N ILE A 18 2.64 1.84 -13.93
CA ILE A 18 3.58 2.94 -13.70
C ILE A 18 3.59 3.91 -14.88
N ALA A 19 3.60 3.41 -16.10
CA ALA A 19 3.57 4.27 -17.29
C ALA A 19 2.33 5.19 -17.30
N GLN A 20 1.18 4.73 -16.79
CA GLN A 20 -0.02 5.57 -16.70
C GLN A 20 0.08 6.59 -15.57
N ALA A 21 0.61 6.20 -14.41
CA ALA A 21 0.84 7.13 -13.32
C ALA A 21 1.84 8.24 -13.71
N VAL A 22 2.92 7.91 -14.41
CA VAL A 22 3.89 8.89 -14.92
C VAL A 22 3.20 9.89 -15.85
N LYS A 23 2.35 9.45 -16.81
CA LYS A 23 1.60 10.34 -17.68
C LYS A 23 0.76 11.35 -16.89
N VAL A 24 0.05 10.88 -15.88
CA VAL A 24 -0.80 11.72 -15.02
C VAL A 24 0.04 12.72 -14.24
N VAL A 25 1.12 12.25 -13.63
CA VAL A 25 2.05 13.08 -12.86
C VAL A 25 2.71 14.16 -13.73
N ASP A 26 3.13 13.83 -14.96
CA ASP A 26 3.75 14.79 -15.89
C ASP A 26 2.76 15.89 -16.30
N VAL A 27 1.47 15.56 -16.45
CA VAL A 27 0.42 16.57 -16.75
C VAL A 27 0.22 17.49 -15.53
N ILE A 28 0.12 16.94 -14.33
CA ILE A 28 0.03 17.72 -13.08
C ILE A 28 1.25 18.63 -12.94
N ALA A 29 2.45 18.11 -13.13
CA ALA A 29 3.67 18.88 -13.04
C ALA A 29 3.67 20.08 -14.01
N LYS A 30 3.24 19.85 -15.24
CA LYS A 30 3.11 20.91 -16.24
C LYS A 30 2.05 21.94 -15.84
N LYS A 31 0.88 21.50 -15.34
CA LYS A 31 -0.21 22.38 -14.92
C LYS A 31 0.20 23.32 -13.79
N TYR A 32 1.00 22.83 -12.84
CA TYR A 32 1.43 23.56 -11.65
C TYR A 32 2.87 24.07 -11.71
N ASN A 33 3.54 23.97 -12.87
CA ASN A 33 4.92 24.42 -13.09
C ASN A 33 5.93 23.77 -12.13
N HIS A 34 5.82 22.47 -11.94
CA HIS A 34 6.84 21.66 -11.25
C HIS A 34 7.85 21.11 -12.27
N ASP A 35 9.09 20.94 -11.81
CA ASP A 35 10.20 20.33 -12.56
C ASP A 35 10.46 18.93 -11.98
N ILE A 36 10.05 17.89 -12.69
CA ILE A 36 10.19 16.51 -12.26
C ILE A 36 11.39 15.85 -12.91
N THR A 37 12.21 15.21 -12.08
CA THR A 37 13.28 14.32 -12.52
C THR A 37 12.93 12.90 -12.15
N TRP A 38 12.72 12.05 -13.16
CA TRP A 38 12.52 10.62 -12.99
C TRP A 38 13.85 9.89 -13.07
N THR A 39 14.19 9.09 -12.06
CA THR A 39 15.37 8.21 -12.08
C THR A 39 14.92 6.76 -11.93
N SER A 40 15.02 6.00 -13.04
CA SER A 40 14.59 4.59 -13.05
C SER A 40 15.66 3.68 -12.49
N ALA A 41 15.24 2.63 -11.75
CA ALA A 41 16.12 1.57 -11.27
C ALA A 41 15.39 0.22 -11.26
N LEU A 42 16.16 -0.88 -11.30
CA LEU A 42 15.62 -2.23 -11.33
C LEU A 42 15.34 -2.77 -9.94
N THR A 43 14.22 -3.48 -9.79
CA THR A 43 13.88 -4.23 -8.56
C THR A 43 13.02 -5.44 -8.90
N GLY A 44 13.07 -6.49 -8.07
CA GLY A 44 12.29 -7.70 -8.28
C GLY A 44 12.93 -8.70 -9.22
N ALA A 45 12.12 -9.44 -9.95
CA ALA A 45 12.57 -10.47 -10.90
C ALA A 45 13.41 -9.89 -12.02
N CYS A 46 13.05 -8.72 -12.55
CA CYS A 46 13.83 -8.05 -13.59
C CYS A 46 15.25 -7.68 -13.12
N ALA A 47 15.42 -7.33 -11.84
CA ALA A 47 16.73 -7.09 -11.26
C ALA A 47 17.51 -8.40 -11.06
N ILE A 48 16.87 -9.49 -10.61
CA ILE A 48 17.50 -10.81 -10.49
C ILE A 48 18.00 -11.26 -11.87
N ASP A 49 17.20 -11.12 -12.92
CA ASP A 49 17.58 -11.50 -14.29
C ASP A 49 18.75 -10.65 -14.82
N ALA A 50 18.86 -9.39 -14.44
CA ALA A 50 19.91 -8.48 -14.90
C ALA A 50 21.23 -8.62 -14.13
N CYS A 51 21.18 -8.83 -12.79
CA CYS A 51 22.38 -8.79 -11.96
C CYS A 51 22.42 -9.82 -10.82
N GLY A 52 21.43 -10.73 -10.71
CA GLY A 52 21.37 -11.78 -9.71
C GLY A 52 20.82 -11.34 -8.34
N GLU A 53 20.47 -10.08 -8.16
CA GLU A 53 19.93 -9.54 -6.90
C GLU A 53 18.57 -8.85 -7.09
N PRO A 54 17.56 -9.12 -6.21
CA PRO A 54 16.23 -8.51 -6.35
C PRO A 54 16.17 -7.04 -5.93
N TYR A 55 17.15 -6.55 -5.20
CA TYR A 55 17.31 -5.14 -4.81
C TYR A 55 18.80 -4.80 -4.75
N PRO A 56 19.40 -4.43 -5.88
CA PRO A 56 20.82 -4.07 -5.97
C PRO A 56 21.16 -2.80 -5.18
N ASP A 57 22.42 -2.65 -4.79
CA ASP A 57 22.88 -1.45 -4.09
C ASP A 57 22.76 -0.18 -4.95
N SER A 58 22.93 -0.29 -6.28
CA SER A 58 22.67 0.83 -7.21
C SER A 58 21.21 1.31 -7.17
N THR A 59 20.24 0.41 -7.03
CA THR A 59 18.83 0.78 -6.82
C THR A 59 18.62 1.46 -5.48
N HIS A 60 19.30 0.98 -4.43
CA HIS A 60 19.25 1.62 -3.12
C HIS A 60 19.76 3.06 -3.16
N GLU A 61 20.89 3.29 -3.84
CA GLU A 61 21.48 4.64 -4.02
C GLU A 61 20.50 5.58 -4.74
N VAL A 62 19.83 5.12 -5.79
CA VAL A 62 18.80 5.89 -6.50
C VAL A 62 17.64 6.26 -5.55
N CYS A 63 17.14 5.29 -4.76
CA CYS A 63 16.06 5.55 -3.81
C CYS A 63 16.47 6.55 -2.71
N MET A 64 17.70 6.46 -2.20
CA MET A 64 18.21 7.36 -1.17
C MET A 64 18.47 8.78 -1.66
N ALA A 65 18.75 8.94 -2.96
CA ALA A 65 18.95 10.25 -3.59
C ALA A 65 17.64 10.94 -3.99
N ALA A 66 16.53 10.20 -3.99
CA ALA A 66 15.22 10.72 -4.39
C ALA A 66 14.42 11.25 -3.20
N ASP A 67 13.54 12.23 -3.49
CA ASP A 67 12.59 12.77 -2.51
C ASP A 67 11.44 11.78 -2.21
N ALA A 68 11.08 10.96 -3.20
CA ALA A 68 10.07 9.91 -3.10
C ALA A 68 10.37 8.75 -4.05
N VAL A 69 9.80 7.58 -3.77
CA VAL A 69 9.87 6.40 -4.62
C VAL A 69 8.48 6.05 -5.12
N LEU A 70 8.27 6.00 -6.44
CA LEU A 70 7.06 5.45 -7.05
C LEU A 70 7.36 4.03 -7.54
N PHE A 71 6.60 3.07 -7.02
CA PHE A 71 6.84 1.65 -7.22
C PHE A 71 5.63 0.96 -7.85
N GLY A 72 5.87 0.07 -8.82
CA GLY A 72 4.82 -0.67 -9.52
C GLY A 72 4.42 -1.94 -8.78
N ALA A 73 5.09 -3.04 -9.08
CA ALA A 73 4.77 -4.33 -8.47
C ALA A 73 5.99 -5.25 -8.45
N ILE A 74 5.92 -6.33 -7.64
CA ILE A 74 6.98 -7.31 -7.53
C ILE A 74 6.41 -8.72 -7.52
N GLY A 75 7.21 -9.68 -8.01
CA GLY A 75 6.89 -11.09 -8.05
C GLY A 75 6.82 -11.67 -9.46
N HIS A 76 7.33 -12.90 -9.62
CA HIS A 76 7.30 -13.58 -10.91
C HIS A 76 7.28 -15.11 -10.73
N PRO A 77 6.35 -15.85 -11.42
CA PRO A 77 6.18 -17.30 -11.28
C PRO A 77 7.44 -18.12 -11.48
N LYS A 78 8.37 -17.62 -12.30
CA LYS A 78 9.69 -18.25 -12.53
C LYS A 78 10.45 -18.52 -11.22
N TYR A 79 10.29 -17.63 -10.24
CA TYR A 79 10.97 -17.73 -8.94
C TYR A 79 10.06 -18.32 -7.87
N ASP A 80 8.77 -18.02 -7.89
CA ASP A 80 7.82 -18.45 -6.87
C ASP A 80 7.53 -19.94 -6.94
N ASN A 81 7.43 -20.47 -8.16
CA ASN A 81 7.13 -21.87 -8.43
C ASN A 81 8.36 -22.78 -8.42
N ASP A 82 9.57 -22.23 -8.29
CA ASP A 82 10.80 -23.04 -8.18
C ASP A 82 11.15 -23.28 -6.70
N PRO A 83 10.96 -24.51 -6.18
CA PRO A 83 11.31 -24.83 -4.79
C PRO A 83 12.82 -24.77 -4.53
N LYS A 84 13.65 -24.73 -5.57
CA LYS A 84 15.11 -24.61 -5.48
C LYS A 84 15.61 -23.18 -5.62
N ALA A 85 14.72 -22.21 -5.87
CA ALA A 85 15.10 -20.82 -5.96
C ALA A 85 15.70 -20.33 -4.64
N THR A 86 16.95 -19.94 -4.67
CA THR A 86 17.69 -19.39 -3.52
C THR A 86 17.45 -17.90 -3.36
N VAL A 87 17.02 -17.22 -4.41
CA VAL A 87 16.72 -15.79 -4.45
C VAL A 87 15.31 -15.60 -5.00
N ARG A 88 14.51 -14.78 -4.34
CA ARG A 88 13.12 -14.47 -4.72
C ARG A 88 12.90 -12.97 -4.81
N PRO A 89 12.02 -12.49 -5.70
CA PRO A 89 11.69 -11.07 -5.83
C PRO A 89 11.27 -10.42 -4.50
N GLU A 90 10.43 -11.10 -3.71
CA GLU A 90 9.90 -10.62 -2.42
C GLU A 90 11.00 -10.36 -1.38
N GLN A 91 12.12 -11.08 -1.45
CA GLN A 91 13.29 -10.78 -0.60
C GLN A 91 13.85 -9.39 -0.90
N GLY A 92 13.72 -8.92 -2.16
CA GLY A 92 14.09 -7.56 -2.56
C GLY A 92 13.21 -6.51 -1.88
N LEU A 93 11.90 -6.74 -1.84
CA LEU A 93 10.95 -5.84 -1.16
C LEU A 93 11.24 -5.75 0.35
N LEU A 94 11.48 -6.88 1.02
CA LEU A 94 11.84 -6.90 2.44
C LEU A 94 13.18 -6.21 2.69
N LYS A 95 14.20 -6.45 1.83
CA LYS A 95 15.52 -5.77 1.88
C LYS A 95 15.36 -4.26 1.69
N MET A 96 14.52 -3.83 0.74
CA MET A 96 14.22 -2.42 0.47
C MET A 96 13.56 -1.75 1.67
N ARG A 97 12.48 -2.34 2.20
CA ARG A 97 11.78 -1.82 3.39
C ARG A 97 12.74 -1.61 4.57
N LYS A 98 13.59 -2.60 4.83
CA LYS A 98 14.58 -2.52 5.91
C LYS A 98 15.66 -1.46 5.65
N LYS A 99 16.25 -1.42 4.43
CA LYS A 99 17.32 -0.47 4.10
C LYS A 99 16.85 0.98 4.03
N LEU A 100 15.63 1.24 3.55
CA LEU A 100 15.03 2.57 3.51
C LEU A 100 14.37 2.96 4.84
N GLY A 101 14.29 2.04 5.81
CA GLY A 101 13.63 2.27 7.10
C GLY A 101 12.13 2.52 6.95
N LEU A 102 11.47 1.84 6.01
CA LEU A 102 10.02 1.95 5.79
C LEU A 102 9.30 1.17 6.89
N PHE A 103 8.80 1.86 7.90
CA PHE A 103 8.29 1.24 9.12
C PHE A 103 6.77 1.13 9.18
N ALA A 104 6.05 1.96 8.43
CA ALA A 104 4.60 2.02 8.45
C ALA A 104 4.04 1.97 7.02
N ASN A 105 3.11 1.07 6.75
CA ASN A 105 2.35 1.05 5.51
C ASN A 105 0.97 1.64 5.77
N VAL A 106 0.67 2.73 5.08
CA VAL A 106 -0.58 3.49 5.16
C VAL A 106 -1.48 3.02 4.02
N ARG A 107 -2.61 2.39 4.35
CA ARG A 107 -3.57 1.86 3.38
C ARG A 107 -4.95 2.48 3.61
N PRO A 108 -5.30 3.56 2.91
CA PRO A 108 -6.65 4.10 2.95
C PRO A 108 -7.63 3.14 2.24
N THR A 109 -8.79 2.93 2.84
CA THR A 109 -9.88 2.13 2.30
C THR A 109 -11.14 2.97 2.31
N PHE A 110 -11.69 3.21 1.13
CA PHE A 110 -12.89 4.04 0.97
C PHE A 110 -13.76 3.53 -0.16
N THR A 111 -15.03 3.91 -0.13
CA THR A 111 -15.99 3.58 -1.19
C THR A 111 -16.10 4.71 -2.20
N PHE A 112 -16.18 4.32 -3.47
CA PHE A 112 -16.51 5.25 -4.55
C PHE A 112 -18.02 5.21 -4.79
N PRO A 113 -18.75 6.35 -4.72
CA PRO A 113 -20.20 6.36 -4.91
C PRO A 113 -20.66 5.73 -6.23
N SER A 114 -19.88 5.91 -7.31
CA SER A 114 -20.18 5.35 -8.65
C SER A 114 -19.96 3.85 -8.75
N LEU A 115 -19.20 3.24 -7.83
CA LEU A 115 -18.84 1.82 -7.85
C LEU A 115 -19.37 1.04 -6.65
N ILE A 116 -20.21 1.63 -5.83
CA ILE A 116 -20.64 1.01 -4.57
C ILE A 116 -21.32 -0.35 -4.77
N ASP A 117 -21.99 -0.53 -5.90
CA ASP A 117 -22.65 -1.77 -6.26
C ASP A 117 -21.71 -2.81 -6.91
N ASN A 118 -20.44 -2.45 -7.15
CA ASN A 118 -19.40 -3.38 -7.62
C ASN A 118 -18.83 -4.21 -6.46
N SER A 119 -18.96 -3.73 -5.22
CA SER A 119 -18.55 -4.50 -4.04
C SER A 119 -19.47 -5.71 -3.87
N PRO A 120 -18.94 -6.90 -3.48
CA PRO A 120 -19.77 -8.04 -3.12
C PRO A 120 -20.55 -7.84 -1.80
N LEU A 121 -20.22 -6.79 -1.05
CA LEU A 121 -20.88 -6.44 0.20
C LEU A 121 -22.14 -5.61 -0.09
N LYS A 122 -23.09 -5.65 0.83
CA LYS A 122 -24.32 -4.88 0.71
C LYS A 122 -24.04 -3.39 0.85
N ARG A 123 -24.64 -2.56 -0.01
CA ARG A 123 -24.51 -1.09 -0.02
C ARG A 123 -24.66 -0.49 1.38
N GLU A 124 -25.72 -0.86 2.10
CA GLU A 124 -26.02 -0.31 3.45
C GLU A 124 -24.95 -0.63 4.50
N ARG A 125 -24.02 -1.55 4.21
CA ARG A 125 -22.89 -1.89 5.10
C ARG A 125 -21.65 -1.07 4.83
N ILE A 126 -21.42 -0.72 3.58
CA ILE A 126 -20.16 -0.13 3.13
C ILE A 126 -20.28 1.34 2.74
N GLU A 127 -21.49 1.85 2.47
CA GLU A 127 -21.70 3.23 2.07
C GLU A 127 -21.12 4.21 3.09
N GLY A 128 -20.32 5.17 2.60
CA GLY A 128 -19.62 6.14 3.45
C GLY A 128 -18.41 5.58 4.21
N THR A 129 -17.93 4.39 3.89
CA THR A 129 -16.67 3.90 4.44
C THR A 129 -15.52 4.78 3.98
N ASP A 130 -14.76 5.27 4.95
CA ASP A 130 -13.51 6.00 4.80
C ASP A 130 -12.65 5.73 6.03
N LEU A 131 -11.75 4.76 5.93
CA LEU A 131 -10.86 4.35 7.01
C LEU A 131 -9.42 4.23 6.54
N ILE A 132 -8.48 4.28 7.47
CA ILE A 132 -7.06 4.06 7.22
C ILE A 132 -6.56 2.90 8.08
N ILE A 133 -5.90 1.94 7.46
CA ILE A 133 -5.19 0.88 8.17
C ILE A 133 -3.69 1.17 8.11
N LEU A 134 -3.06 1.29 9.28
CA LEU A 134 -1.62 1.44 9.44
C LEU A 134 -1.04 0.09 9.85
N ARG A 135 -0.27 -0.52 8.94
CA ARG A 135 0.41 -1.78 9.12
C ARG A 135 1.89 -1.54 9.46
N GLU A 136 2.41 -2.16 10.50
CA GLU A 136 3.84 -2.18 10.78
C GLU A 136 4.57 -3.00 9.71
N LEU A 137 5.77 -2.56 9.27
CA LEU A 137 6.46 -3.15 8.12
C LEU A 137 7.83 -3.77 8.41
N THR A 138 8.40 -3.60 9.59
CA THR A 138 9.82 -3.94 9.85
C THR A 138 10.04 -4.94 10.96
N GLY A 139 8.98 -5.33 11.65
CA GLY A 139 8.99 -6.29 12.75
C GLY A 139 8.11 -7.51 12.51
N GLY A 140 7.85 -8.21 13.60
CA GLY A 140 6.95 -9.35 13.63
C GLY A 140 7.51 -10.62 12.99
N ILE A 141 6.61 -11.49 12.60
CA ILE A 141 6.93 -12.83 12.10
C ILE A 141 7.70 -12.81 10.76
N TYR A 142 7.57 -11.73 9.96
CA TYR A 142 8.26 -11.61 8.68
C TYR A 142 9.76 -11.38 8.82
N PHE A 143 10.20 -10.80 9.93
CA PHE A 143 11.59 -10.43 10.18
C PHE A 143 12.23 -11.19 11.35
N GLY A 144 11.46 -11.98 12.07
CA GLY A 144 11.94 -12.81 13.17
C GLY A 144 12.80 -13.99 12.72
N GLU A 145 13.39 -14.65 13.69
CA GLU A 145 14.13 -15.90 13.47
C GLU A 145 13.19 -16.95 12.89
N LYS A 146 13.66 -17.66 11.89
CA LYS A 146 12.89 -18.72 11.22
C LYS A 146 13.80 -19.87 10.82
N GLY A 147 13.24 -21.07 10.74
CA GLY A 147 14.04 -22.21 10.35
C GLY A 147 13.29 -23.53 10.37
N ARG A 148 14.08 -24.59 10.13
CA ARG A 148 13.64 -25.98 10.20
C ARG A 148 14.52 -26.77 11.14
N LYS A 149 13.93 -27.70 11.85
CA LYS A 149 14.55 -28.68 12.77
C LYS A 149 14.13 -30.08 12.37
N ASP A 150 14.70 -31.09 13.07
CA ASP A 150 14.32 -32.50 12.92
C ASP A 150 14.35 -32.96 11.43
N ASN A 151 15.48 -32.71 10.77
CA ASN A 151 15.68 -33.01 9.34
C ASN A 151 14.63 -32.44 8.39
N GLY A 152 13.96 -31.33 8.78
CA GLY A 152 12.95 -30.63 7.99
C GLY A 152 11.52 -30.90 8.43
N ASP A 153 11.28 -31.81 9.37
CA ASP A 153 9.95 -32.19 9.83
C ASP A 153 9.31 -31.15 10.76
N THR A 154 10.12 -30.26 11.37
CA THR A 154 9.64 -29.15 12.19
C THR A 154 10.07 -27.81 11.57
N ALA A 155 9.13 -26.90 11.41
CA ALA A 155 9.40 -25.51 10.97
C ALA A 155 8.94 -24.52 12.05
N PHE A 156 9.65 -23.40 12.17
CA PHE A 156 9.26 -22.31 13.08
C PHE A 156 9.53 -20.94 12.47
N ASP A 157 8.68 -19.98 12.82
CA ASP A 157 8.83 -18.55 12.58
C ASP A 157 8.55 -17.81 13.89
N THR A 158 9.45 -16.92 14.29
CA THR A 158 9.34 -16.18 15.55
C THR A 158 8.75 -14.79 15.33
N CYS A 159 7.69 -14.47 16.05
CA CYS A 159 7.14 -13.11 16.08
C CYS A 159 7.84 -12.31 17.18
N THR A 160 8.45 -11.19 16.83
CA THR A 160 9.15 -10.32 17.78
C THR A 160 8.84 -8.85 17.50
N TYR A 161 8.53 -8.10 18.56
CA TYR A 161 8.35 -6.65 18.53
C TYR A 161 9.05 -5.98 19.69
N THR A 162 9.55 -4.80 19.45
CA THR A 162 10.07 -3.90 20.51
C THR A 162 9.06 -2.78 20.78
N ARG A 163 9.09 -2.24 21.99
CA ARG A 163 8.25 -1.07 22.35
C ARG A 163 8.48 0.12 21.42
N ALA A 164 9.72 0.36 20.99
CA ALA A 164 10.05 1.45 20.08
C ALA A 164 9.41 1.31 18.69
N GLU A 165 9.31 0.08 18.16
CA GLU A 165 8.63 -0.20 16.89
C GLU A 165 7.14 0.10 17.00
N VAL A 166 6.51 -0.32 18.10
CA VAL A 166 5.10 -0.03 18.35
C VAL A 166 4.87 1.46 18.53
N GLN A 167 5.69 2.15 19.32
CA GLN A 167 5.56 3.58 19.60
C GLN A 167 5.60 4.43 18.35
N ARG A 168 6.52 4.16 17.41
CA ARG A 168 6.64 4.97 16.18
C ARG A 168 5.43 4.81 15.26
N LEU A 169 4.84 3.59 15.16
CA LEU A 169 3.62 3.36 14.39
C LEU A 169 2.42 3.98 15.11
N ALA A 170 2.28 3.74 16.40
CA ALA A 170 1.17 4.27 17.20
C ALA A 170 1.14 5.81 17.16
N LYS A 171 2.32 6.47 17.28
CA LYS A 171 2.42 7.93 17.12
C LYS A 171 1.81 8.40 15.80
N MET A 172 2.19 7.78 14.67
CA MET A 172 1.61 8.10 13.37
C MET A 172 0.10 7.88 13.35
N GLY A 173 -0.39 6.78 13.94
CA GLY A 173 -1.82 6.50 14.05
C GLY A 173 -2.59 7.56 14.83
N PHE A 174 -2.05 8.00 15.96
CA PHE A 174 -2.63 9.11 16.74
C PHE A 174 -2.63 10.42 15.96
N GLU A 175 -1.52 10.78 15.31
CA GLU A 175 -1.40 12.01 14.51
C GLU A 175 -2.39 12.02 13.34
N ILE A 176 -2.56 10.91 12.64
CA ILE A 176 -3.58 10.77 11.58
C ILE A 176 -4.99 10.87 12.17
N ALA A 177 -5.27 10.18 13.28
CA ALA A 177 -6.58 10.24 13.93
C ALA A 177 -6.95 11.67 14.35
N MET A 178 -5.98 12.47 14.81
CA MET A 178 -6.18 13.89 15.18
C MET A 178 -6.65 14.75 14.01
N THR A 179 -6.27 14.42 12.79
CA THR A 179 -6.70 15.15 11.57
C THR A 179 -8.00 14.61 10.97
N ARG A 180 -8.55 13.52 11.52
CA ARG A 180 -9.75 12.83 11.04
C ARG A 180 -10.85 12.77 12.12
N GLY A 181 -11.52 11.64 12.24
CA GLY A 181 -12.64 11.42 13.16
C GLY A 181 -12.24 11.23 14.63
N LYS A 182 -10.96 11.37 14.97
CA LYS A 182 -10.41 11.21 16.34
C LYS A 182 -10.72 9.85 16.97
N LYS A 183 -10.74 8.79 16.15
CA LYS A 183 -10.93 7.41 16.59
C LYS A 183 -9.75 6.57 16.15
N LEU A 184 -9.14 5.84 17.09
CA LEU A 184 -8.05 4.92 16.84
C LEU A 184 -8.42 3.54 17.38
N CYS A 185 -8.31 2.51 16.53
CA CYS A 185 -8.46 1.13 16.96
C CYS A 185 -7.08 0.44 16.94
N CYS A 186 -6.63 -0.03 18.09
CA CYS A 186 -5.46 -0.90 18.20
C CYS A 186 -5.92 -2.35 18.00
N VAL A 187 -5.45 -2.97 16.91
CA VAL A 187 -5.80 -4.34 16.55
C VAL A 187 -4.71 -5.28 17.01
N ASP A 188 -5.06 -6.24 17.84
CA ASP A 188 -4.11 -7.16 18.48
C ASP A 188 -4.69 -8.57 18.70
N LYS A 189 -3.92 -9.45 19.34
CA LYS A 189 -4.34 -10.76 19.86
C LYS A 189 -3.87 -10.94 21.30
N ALA A 190 -4.06 -9.94 22.15
CA ALA A 190 -3.51 -9.86 23.50
C ALA A 190 -4.03 -10.94 24.46
N ASN A 191 -5.16 -11.57 24.15
CA ASN A 191 -5.64 -12.72 24.90
C ASN A 191 -4.76 -13.98 24.76
N VAL A 192 -3.88 -14.03 23.72
CA VAL A 192 -3.01 -15.19 23.43
C VAL A 192 -1.54 -14.80 23.37
N MET A 193 -1.19 -13.70 22.66
CA MET A 193 0.18 -13.39 22.26
C MET A 193 0.83 -12.33 23.15
N GLU A 194 2.08 -12.61 23.62
CA GLU A 194 2.86 -11.64 24.40
C GLU A 194 3.22 -10.39 23.58
N THR A 195 3.53 -10.54 22.29
CA THR A 195 3.77 -9.40 21.40
C THR A 195 2.58 -8.47 21.34
N SER A 196 1.37 -9.02 21.25
CA SER A 196 0.13 -8.24 21.26
C SER A 196 -0.16 -7.58 22.60
N ARG A 197 0.24 -8.17 23.73
CA ARG A 197 0.17 -7.52 25.05
C ARG A 197 1.07 -6.29 25.10
N LEU A 198 2.33 -6.45 24.62
CA LEU A 198 3.26 -5.31 24.49
C LEU A 198 2.70 -4.20 23.60
N TRP A 199 2.03 -4.56 22.48
CA TRP A 199 1.35 -3.61 21.60
C TRP A 199 0.30 -2.81 22.38
N ARG A 200 -0.64 -3.50 23.03
CA ARG A 200 -1.74 -2.90 23.79
C ARG A 200 -1.23 -1.99 24.91
N GLU A 201 -0.31 -2.48 25.74
CA GLU A 201 0.30 -1.70 26.81
C GLU A 201 0.99 -0.44 26.29
N THR A 202 1.72 -0.55 25.17
CA THR A 202 2.43 0.60 24.60
C THR A 202 1.47 1.66 24.10
N VAL A 203 0.38 1.28 23.43
CA VAL A 203 -0.64 2.22 22.96
C VAL A 203 -1.35 2.86 24.12
N GLN A 204 -1.72 2.11 25.18
CA GLN A 204 -2.32 2.61 26.41
C GLN A 204 -1.42 3.65 27.10
N ASP A 205 -0.12 3.41 27.15
CA ASP A 205 0.83 4.36 27.72
C ASP A 205 0.86 5.71 26.97
N MET A 206 0.54 5.70 25.67
CA MET A 206 0.55 6.87 24.79
C MET A 206 -0.78 7.65 24.77
N GLU A 207 -1.90 7.06 25.19
CA GLU A 207 -3.23 7.72 25.17
C GLU A 207 -3.23 9.07 25.90
N LYS A 208 -2.48 9.18 27.00
CA LYS A 208 -2.38 10.42 27.81
C LYS A 208 -1.84 11.62 27.02
N ASP A 209 -1.05 11.35 25.95
CA ASP A 209 -0.46 12.39 25.14
C ASP A 209 -1.43 12.86 24.02
N TYR A 210 -2.53 12.12 23.81
CA TYR A 210 -3.56 12.38 22.79
C TYR A 210 -5.00 12.33 23.37
N PRO A 211 -5.33 13.17 24.35
CA PRO A 211 -6.60 13.08 25.11
C PRO A 211 -7.86 13.31 24.27
N GLU A 212 -7.72 13.84 23.06
CA GLU A 212 -8.83 14.06 22.14
C GLU A 212 -9.16 12.82 21.29
N VAL A 213 -8.28 11.81 21.26
CA VAL A 213 -8.47 10.59 20.47
C VAL A 213 -9.15 9.53 21.32
N THR A 214 -10.28 9.02 20.84
CA THR A 214 -10.94 7.86 21.44
C THR A 214 -10.26 6.59 20.95
N VAL A 215 -9.64 5.84 21.87
CA VAL A 215 -8.94 4.59 21.56
C VAL A 215 -9.82 3.39 21.88
N SER A 216 -9.85 2.42 20.99
CA SER A 216 -10.44 1.10 21.20
C SER A 216 -9.41 -0.01 20.98
N TYR A 217 -9.62 -1.15 21.63
CA TYR A 217 -8.74 -2.32 21.55
C TYR A 217 -9.56 -3.52 21.12
N GLU A 218 -9.27 -4.06 19.95
CA GLU A 218 -10.02 -5.18 19.39
C GLU A 218 -9.11 -6.32 18.98
N PHE A 219 -9.59 -7.55 19.18
CA PHE A 219 -8.86 -8.71 18.65
C PHE A 219 -8.99 -8.79 17.13
N VAL A 220 -7.93 -9.20 16.47
CA VAL A 220 -7.85 -9.26 15.00
C VAL A 220 -8.98 -10.06 14.35
N ASP A 221 -9.41 -11.15 14.98
CA ASP A 221 -10.53 -11.98 14.51
C ASP A 221 -11.89 -11.25 14.60
N ALA A 222 -12.06 -10.40 15.61
CA ALA A 222 -13.26 -9.56 15.71
C ALA A 222 -13.23 -8.42 14.67
N VAL A 223 -12.05 -7.82 14.42
CA VAL A 223 -11.89 -6.78 13.41
C VAL A 223 -12.15 -7.34 12.01
N ALA A 224 -11.61 -8.53 11.67
CA ALA A 224 -11.88 -9.19 10.40
C ALA A 224 -13.40 -9.35 10.16
N MET A 225 -14.14 -9.83 11.15
CA MET A 225 -15.59 -9.92 11.06
C MET A 225 -16.26 -8.54 10.88
N ARG A 226 -15.79 -7.51 11.62
CA ARG A 226 -16.38 -6.16 11.58
C ARG A 226 -16.09 -5.40 10.30
N LEU A 227 -14.94 -5.59 9.68
CA LEU A 227 -14.60 -5.01 8.37
C LEU A 227 -15.61 -5.45 7.29
N VAL A 228 -16.14 -6.67 7.39
CA VAL A 228 -17.20 -7.15 6.49
C VAL A 228 -18.59 -6.61 6.89
N GLN A 229 -18.86 -6.45 8.18
CA GLN A 229 -20.19 -6.13 8.70
C GLN A 229 -20.47 -4.63 8.80
N TRP A 230 -19.49 -3.86 9.31
CA TRP A 230 -19.63 -2.43 9.63
C TRP A 230 -18.30 -1.68 9.47
N PRO A 231 -17.66 -1.67 8.29
CA PRO A 231 -16.37 -1.01 8.10
C PRO A 231 -16.40 0.48 8.41
N ASN A 232 -17.54 1.15 8.17
CA ASN A 232 -17.76 2.56 8.46
C ASN A 232 -17.78 2.92 9.96
N SER A 233 -17.68 1.95 10.87
CA SER A 233 -17.49 2.20 12.30
C SER A 233 -16.06 2.57 12.66
N TYR A 234 -15.09 2.27 11.79
CA TYR A 234 -13.68 2.57 11.96
C TYR A 234 -13.29 3.89 11.29
N ASP A 235 -12.24 4.51 11.83
CA ASP A 235 -11.58 5.70 11.26
C ASP A 235 -10.09 5.37 11.00
N VAL A 236 -9.31 5.14 12.06
CA VAL A 236 -7.92 4.73 11.95
C VAL A 236 -7.70 3.43 12.71
N LEU A 237 -7.05 2.45 12.06
CA LEU A 237 -6.63 1.20 12.69
C LEU A 237 -5.11 1.12 12.67
N ILE A 238 -4.51 0.67 13.77
CA ILE A 238 -3.08 0.32 13.83
C ILE A 238 -2.94 -1.15 14.16
N THR A 239 -1.99 -1.83 13.49
CA THR A 239 -1.82 -3.26 13.67
C THR A 239 -0.41 -3.73 13.31
N GLU A 240 -0.06 -4.92 13.82
CA GLU A 240 1.20 -5.58 13.48
C GLU A 240 1.24 -6.00 12.01
N ASN A 241 2.42 -6.45 11.58
CA ASN A 241 2.74 -6.75 10.18
C ASN A 241 1.81 -7.78 9.55
N LEU A 242 1.73 -9.01 10.09
CA LEU A 242 0.94 -10.09 9.51
C LEU A 242 -0.57 -9.81 9.57
N PHE A 243 -1.07 -9.31 10.70
CA PHE A 243 -2.49 -8.97 10.80
C PHE A 243 -2.87 -7.86 9.84
N GLY A 244 -2.01 -6.85 9.71
CA GLY A 244 -2.21 -5.76 8.75
C GLY A 244 -2.23 -6.22 7.30
N ASP A 245 -1.40 -7.20 6.94
CA ASP A 245 -1.39 -7.81 5.62
C ASP A 245 -2.76 -8.42 5.28
N ILE A 246 -3.24 -9.28 6.16
CA ILE A 246 -4.50 -10.00 5.96
C ILE A 246 -5.71 -9.04 5.96
N LEU A 247 -5.79 -8.16 6.97
CA LEU A 247 -6.92 -7.24 7.12
C LEU A 247 -7.02 -6.22 5.99
N THR A 248 -5.90 -5.76 5.43
CA THR A 248 -5.94 -4.80 4.33
C THR A 248 -6.35 -5.42 3.00
N ASP A 249 -6.02 -6.68 2.77
CA ASP A 249 -6.49 -7.42 1.60
C ASP A 249 -8.00 -7.72 1.72
N GLU A 250 -8.46 -8.10 2.93
CA GLU A 250 -9.89 -8.21 3.21
C GLU A 250 -10.62 -6.88 3.00
N ALA A 251 -10.07 -5.78 3.51
CA ALA A 251 -10.65 -4.44 3.36
C ALA A 251 -10.70 -3.96 1.90
N SER A 252 -9.83 -4.48 1.02
CA SER A 252 -9.83 -4.12 -0.41
C SER A 252 -11.15 -4.47 -1.12
N VAL A 253 -11.85 -5.47 -0.61
CA VAL A 253 -13.15 -5.92 -1.14
C VAL A 253 -14.22 -4.83 -0.98
N ILE A 254 -14.07 -3.93 -0.01
CA ILE A 254 -15.01 -2.82 0.25
C ILE A 254 -15.05 -1.86 -0.93
N SER A 255 -13.89 -1.51 -1.52
CA SER A 255 -13.79 -0.62 -2.67
C SER A 255 -14.22 -1.24 -4.00
N GLY A 256 -14.37 -2.56 -4.04
CA GLY A 256 -14.80 -3.31 -5.23
C GLY A 256 -13.66 -3.83 -6.11
N SER A 257 -12.45 -3.35 -5.98
CA SER A 257 -11.25 -3.87 -6.68
C SER A 257 -9.97 -3.48 -5.96
N MET A 258 -9.00 -4.38 -5.91
CA MET A 258 -7.63 -4.08 -5.47
C MET A 258 -6.94 -3.03 -6.36
N GLY A 259 -7.36 -2.94 -7.62
CA GLY A 259 -6.90 -1.93 -8.59
C GLY A 259 -7.31 -0.49 -8.27
N LEU A 260 -8.07 -0.28 -7.19
CA LEU A 260 -8.48 1.03 -6.67
C LEU A 260 -7.76 1.42 -5.37
N MET A 261 -6.93 0.54 -4.83
CA MET A 261 -6.36 0.69 -3.49
C MET A 261 -4.92 1.20 -3.54
N PRO A 262 -4.69 2.48 -3.22
CA PRO A 262 -3.34 3.02 -3.09
C PRO A 262 -2.71 2.62 -1.77
N SER A 263 -1.40 2.76 -1.68
CA SER A 263 -0.70 2.66 -0.42
C SER A 263 0.57 3.53 -0.39
N ALA A 264 1.00 3.86 0.83
CA ALA A 264 2.27 4.51 1.09
C ALA A 264 3.03 3.77 2.18
N SER A 265 4.28 3.42 1.91
CA SER A 265 5.20 2.89 2.91
C SER A 265 6.07 4.03 3.42
N LYS A 266 5.80 4.49 4.67
CA LYS A 266 6.44 5.66 5.28
C LYS A 266 7.79 5.27 5.86
N GLY A 267 8.81 6.04 5.50
CA GLY A 267 10.19 5.86 5.93
C GLY A 267 10.74 7.02 6.74
N VAL A 268 11.94 6.81 7.30
CA VAL A 268 12.65 7.85 8.04
C VAL A 268 13.28 8.90 7.10
N HIS A 269 13.72 8.47 5.91
CA HIS A 269 14.41 9.33 4.94
C HIS A 269 13.56 9.61 3.72
N THR A 270 13.11 8.56 3.06
CA THR A 270 12.20 8.64 1.91
C THR A 270 11.02 7.72 2.13
N SER A 271 9.94 7.96 1.41
CA SER A 271 8.75 7.12 1.44
C SER A 271 8.51 6.49 0.07
N LEU A 272 7.85 5.33 0.07
CA LEU A 272 7.54 4.59 -1.14
C LEU A 272 6.04 4.56 -1.33
N TYR A 273 5.59 4.83 -2.55
CA TYR A 273 4.19 4.88 -2.96
C TYR A 273 3.92 3.80 -3.99
N GLU A 274 3.01 2.91 -3.68
CA GLU A 274 2.74 1.70 -4.46
C GLU A 274 1.26 1.31 -4.41
N PRO A 275 0.71 0.65 -5.44
CA PRO A 275 -0.61 0.02 -5.30
C PRO A 275 -0.52 -1.16 -4.33
N ILE A 276 -1.64 -1.60 -3.75
CA ILE A 276 -1.63 -2.79 -2.87
C ILE A 276 -1.56 -4.11 -3.66
N HIS A 277 -1.96 -4.10 -4.95
CA HIS A 277 -1.95 -5.30 -5.79
C HIS A 277 -0.52 -5.76 -6.11
N GLY A 278 -0.34 -7.06 -6.33
CA GLY A 278 0.91 -7.66 -6.78
C GLY A 278 1.18 -7.49 -8.28
N SER A 279 2.11 -8.29 -8.79
CA SER A 279 2.58 -8.22 -10.18
C SER A 279 1.61 -8.75 -11.24
N TYR A 280 0.58 -9.50 -10.85
CA TYR A 280 -0.44 -10.09 -11.72
C TYR A 280 0.15 -10.64 -13.03
N PRO A 281 1.00 -11.68 -12.95
CA PRO A 281 1.80 -12.13 -14.10
C PRO A 281 0.98 -12.55 -15.32
N GLN A 282 -0.27 -13.02 -15.10
CA GLN A 282 -1.17 -13.46 -16.15
C GLN A 282 -1.64 -12.33 -17.07
N ALA A 283 -1.62 -11.10 -16.58
CA ALA A 283 -2.03 -9.90 -17.31
C ALA A 283 -0.85 -9.14 -17.94
N THR A 284 0.38 -9.59 -17.74
CA THR A 284 1.59 -8.92 -18.24
C THR A 284 1.55 -8.76 -19.76
N GLY A 285 1.68 -7.52 -20.24
CA GLY A 285 1.72 -7.20 -21.68
C GLY A 285 0.35 -7.21 -22.35
N LEU A 286 -0.75 -7.44 -21.61
CA LEU A 286 -2.10 -7.50 -22.18
C LEU A 286 -2.83 -6.14 -22.19
N ASP A 287 -2.29 -5.12 -21.53
CA ASP A 287 -2.89 -3.79 -21.45
C ASP A 287 -4.31 -3.80 -20.83
N ILE A 288 -4.54 -4.65 -19.81
CA ILE A 288 -5.84 -4.84 -19.16
C ILE A 288 -5.84 -4.50 -17.67
N ALA A 289 -4.68 -4.32 -17.05
CA ALA A 289 -4.55 -4.05 -15.63
C ALA A 289 -5.13 -2.67 -15.27
N ASN A 290 -5.78 -2.58 -14.11
CA ASN A 290 -6.31 -1.31 -13.62
C ASN A 290 -5.18 -0.40 -13.11
N PRO A 291 -4.95 0.80 -13.70
CA PRO A 291 -3.86 1.68 -13.30
C PRO A 291 -4.22 2.61 -12.13
N LEU A 292 -5.51 2.64 -11.70
CA LEU A 292 -6.02 3.67 -10.80
C LEU A 292 -5.39 3.62 -9.42
N ALA A 293 -5.07 2.43 -8.90
CA ALA A 293 -4.37 2.31 -7.61
C ALA A 293 -2.99 2.97 -7.64
N THR A 294 -2.22 2.79 -8.72
CA THR A 294 -0.90 3.42 -8.90
C THR A 294 -1.04 4.94 -9.07
N VAL A 295 -2.04 5.40 -9.81
CA VAL A 295 -2.36 6.83 -9.98
C VAL A 295 -2.76 7.46 -8.63
N LEU A 296 -3.58 6.78 -7.83
CA LEU A 296 -3.95 7.23 -6.49
C LEU A 296 -2.77 7.19 -5.52
N SER A 297 -1.84 6.22 -5.67
CA SER A 297 -0.58 6.21 -4.91
C SER A 297 0.30 7.41 -5.26
N ALA A 298 0.31 7.83 -6.53
CA ALA A 298 0.98 9.07 -6.93
C ALA A 298 0.29 10.32 -6.33
N ALA A 299 -1.04 10.33 -6.17
CA ALA A 299 -1.72 11.39 -5.44
C ALA A 299 -1.28 11.44 -3.96
N MET A 300 -1.17 10.28 -3.29
CA MET A 300 -0.61 10.20 -1.94
C MET A 300 0.83 10.72 -1.89
N MET A 301 1.64 10.45 -2.91
CA MET A 301 3.01 10.97 -3.01
C MET A 301 3.04 12.51 -3.06
N PHE A 302 2.16 13.14 -3.84
CA PHE A 302 2.07 14.61 -3.89
C PHE A 302 1.68 15.19 -2.53
N GLU A 303 0.68 14.63 -1.89
CA GLU A 303 0.20 15.09 -0.58
C GLU A 303 1.27 14.88 0.50
N ASP A 304 1.80 13.68 0.61
CA ASP A 304 2.63 13.24 1.73
C ASP A 304 4.10 13.66 1.64
N ALA A 305 4.73 13.45 0.45
CA ALA A 305 6.15 13.72 0.30
C ALA A 305 6.43 15.18 -0.01
N PHE A 306 5.52 15.85 -0.70
CA PHE A 306 5.74 17.19 -1.22
C PHE A 306 4.85 18.25 -0.59
N GLY A 307 3.82 17.87 0.18
CA GLY A 307 2.83 18.79 0.76
C GLY A 307 1.96 19.49 -0.29
N LEU A 308 1.77 18.86 -1.45
CA LEU A 308 1.07 19.40 -2.62
C LEU A 308 -0.37 18.86 -2.66
N GLN A 309 -1.21 19.35 -1.76
CA GLN A 309 -2.59 18.88 -1.59
C GLN A 309 -3.46 19.16 -2.82
N THR A 310 -3.33 20.33 -3.44
CA THR A 310 -4.14 20.72 -4.61
C THR A 310 -3.88 19.78 -5.79
N GLU A 311 -2.62 19.44 -6.02
CA GLU A 311 -2.19 18.50 -7.06
C GLU A 311 -2.73 17.11 -6.82
N ALA A 312 -2.68 16.64 -5.56
CA ALA A 312 -3.24 15.37 -5.15
C ALA A 312 -4.77 15.33 -5.34
N ASP A 313 -5.47 16.40 -5.01
CA ASP A 313 -6.92 16.52 -5.15
C ASP A 313 -7.36 16.54 -6.61
N ASP A 314 -6.61 17.18 -7.50
CA ASP A 314 -6.86 17.14 -8.93
C ASP A 314 -6.74 15.72 -9.51
N ILE A 315 -5.72 14.96 -9.09
CA ILE A 315 -5.58 13.55 -9.49
C ILE A 315 -6.78 12.74 -9.01
N ARG A 316 -7.16 12.88 -7.74
CA ARG A 316 -8.32 12.19 -7.16
C ARG A 316 -9.63 12.57 -7.86
N ALA A 317 -9.80 13.85 -8.21
CA ALA A 317 -10.96 14.32 -8.95
C ALA A 317 -11.05 13.69 -10.35
N ALA A 318 -9.92 13.60 -11.07
CA ALA A 318 -9.87 12.94 -12.37
C ALA A 318 -10.21 11.45 -12.28
N VAL A 319 -9.71 10.75 -11.25
CA VAL A 319 -10.05 9.35 -10.99
C VAL A 319 -11.55 9.20 -10.70
N ASN A 320 -12.12 10.02 -9.82
CA ASN A 320 -13.56 9.99 -9.52
C ASN A 320 -14.41 10.23 -10.77
N LYS A 321 -13.98 11.16 -11.62
CA LYS A 321 -14.66 11.47 -12.89
C LYS A 321 -14.57 10.28 -13.86
N SER A 322 -13.41 9.63 -14.00
CA SER A 322 -13.22 8.42 -14.81
C SER A 322 -14.19 7.32 -14.39
N LEU A 323 -14.29 7.05 -13.07
CA LEU A 323 -15.19 6.07 -12.52
C LEU A 323 -16.67 6.40 -12.79
N ALA A 324 -17.05 7.66 -12.63
CA ALA A 324 -18.43 8.13 -12.86
C ALA A 324 -18.83 8.07 -14.34
N GLU A 325 -17.90 8.30 -15.28
CA GLU A 325 -18.13 8.21 -16.72
C GLU A 325 -17.97 6.78 -17.27
N GLY A 326 -17.61 5.79 -16.42
CA GLY A 326 -17.43 4.40 -16.83
C GLY A 326 -16.18 4.16 -17.68
N ILE A 327 -15.16 5.03 -17.57
CA ILE A 327 -13.86 4.84 -18.21
C ILE A 327 -13.00 3.98 -17.26
N ILE A 328 -13.24 2.68 -17.29
CA ILE A 328 -12.74 1.69 -16.32
C ILE A 328 -12.25 0.43 -17.03
N THR A 329 -11.37 -0.29 -16.37
CA THR A 329 -10.82 -1.56 -16.83
C THR A 329 -11.77 -2.75 -16.57
N GLU A 330 -11.42 -3.92 -17.08
CA GLU A 330 -12.25 -5.12 -17.08
C GLU A 330 -12.68 -5.55 -15.66
N ASP A 331 -11.81 -5.41 -14.67
CA ASP A 331 -12.06 -5.75 -13.26
C ASP A 331 -13.26 -5.00 -12.64
N LEU A 332 -13.57 -3.82 -13.18
CA LEU A 332 -14.67 -2.96 -12.73
C LEU A 332 -15.86 -2.93 -13.69
N ALA A 333 -15.64 -3.26 -14.95
CA ALA A 333 -16.62 -3.03 -16.02
C ALA A 333 -17.84 -3.95 -15.94
N GLY A 334 -17.71 -5.15 -15.38
CA GLY A 334 -18.78 -6.14 -15.32
C GLY A 334 -19.32 -6.48 -16.72
N LYS A 335 -20.54 -6.03 -17.03
CA LYS A 335 -21.17 -6.19 -18.36
C LYS A 335 -21.01 -4.97 -19.28
N ASN A 336 -20.43 -3.89 -18.75
CA ASN A 336 -20.22 -2.65 -19.50
C ASN A 336 -18.95 -2.76 -20.37
N LYS A 337 -18.71 -1.72 -21.15
CA LYS A 337 -17.46 -1.61 -21.93
C LYS A 337 -16.26 -1.49 -20.98
N ALA A 338 -15.30 -2.36 -21.16
CA ALA A 338 -13.98 -2.24 -20.55
C ALA A 338 -13.04 -1.41 -21.43
N TYR A 339 -12.19 -0.63 -20.80
CA TYR A 339 -11.11 0.12 -21.43
C TYR A 339 -9.77 -0.52 -21.10
N LYS A 340 -8.78 -0.30 -21.95
CA LYS A 340 -7.41 -0.74 -21.73
C LYS A 340 -6.73 0.09 -20.65
N THR A 341 -5.68 -0.46 -20.02
CA THR A 341 -4.82 0.26 -19.08
C THR A 341 -4.35 1.60 -19.65
N SER A 342 -3.84 1.56 -20.89
CA SER A 342 -3.35 2.74 -21.60
C SER A 342 -4.45 3.76 -21.92
N GLU A 343 -5.65 3.30 -22.31
CA GLU A 343 -6.79 4.17 -22.61
C GLU A 343 -7.28 4.91 -21.35
N VAL A 344 -7.34 4.23 -20.20
CA VAL A 344 -7.68 4.86 -18.92
C VAL A 344 -6.64 5.92 -18.55
N GLY A 345 -5.34 5.59 -18.64
CA GLY A 345 -4.27 6.55 -18.37
C GLY A 345 -4.30 7.78 -19.29
N ASP A 346 -4.51 7.58 -20.58
CA ASP A 346 -4.62 8.67 -21.58
C ASP A 346 -5.84 9.56 -21.31
N TRP A 347 -6.96 8.94 -20.90
CA TRP A 347 -8.16 9.68 -20.55
C TRP A 347 -7.93 10.53 -19.30
N LEU A 348 -7.31 9.99 -18.24
CA LEU A 348 -6.97 10.73 -17.03
C LEU A 348 -6.07 11.91 -17.35
N ALA A 349 -4.97 11.69 -18.06
CA ALA A 349 -4.03 12.75 -18.46
C ALA A 349 -4.67 13.87 -19.28
N LYS A 350 -5.72 13.57 -20.03
CA LYS A 350 -6.48 14.57 -20.82
C LYS A 350 -7.51 15.34 -20.00
N ASN A 351 -7.97 14.79 -18.88
CA ASN A 351 -9.08 15.34 -18.08
C ASN A 351 -8.63 15.98 -16.75
N ILE A 352 -7.33 16.10 -16.50
CA ILE A 352 -6.70 16.92 -15.48
C ILE A 352 -6.47 18.36 -16.03
#